data_03b939325af9b9368c3ef81fab192457
#
_entry.id   03b939325af9b9368c3ef81fab192457
#
_cell.length_a   1.000
_cell.length_b   1.000
_cell.length_c   1.000
_cell.angle_alpha   90.00
_cell.angle_beta   90.00
_cell.angle_gamma   90.00
#
_symmetry.space_group_name_H-M   'P 1'
#
loop_
_entity.id
_entity.type
_entity.pdbx_description
1 polymer ?
#
loop_
_entity_poly.entity_id
_entity_poly.type
_entity_poly.pdbx_seq_one_letter_code
_entity_poly.pdbx_strand_id
1 'polypeptide(L)'
;MLHYRSVPEAEAVLQRNLTTAEAAWLRYSAGTHDLWLYFHNIIFLLVVYTLAPLPLAVLELTRPDAIRRYKVQPKVPVSLSAVLRCYRNVVCSFLLTVGPLQILSYPTVKWVGIRTGLPLPTWWEATAQVGVYVVVEDYANYWVHRAMHTPWGYEKIHHVHHEFTVPVGFAAPYAHWAELLLLGVPSFLGPALVPCHITVFWLWMVLRHVEAIETHCGYDFPHTPTKYIPFYGGAEYHDYHHFVGRQSQSNFASIFTYCDYIYGTDKGYRYHKDLRAKIR
;
A
#
# COMPACT_ATOMS: atom_id res chain seq x y z
N MET A 1 27.54 -6.90 -6.31
CA MET A 1 27.03 -5.71 -7.02
C MET A 1 28.22 -4.87 -7.47
N LEU A 2 28.24 -4.46 -8.72
CA LEU A 2 29.29 -3.60 -9.20
C LEU A 2 28.97 -2.17 -8.81
N HIS A 3 29.68 -1.64 -7.83
CA HIS A 3 29.59 -0.25 -7.43
C HIS A 3 30.69 0.52 -8.19
N TYR A 4 30.28 1.26 -9.21
CA TYR A 4 31.16 2.13 -9.96
C TYR A 4 31.39 3.43 -9.20
N ARG A 5 32.60 3.97 -9.30
CA ARG A 5 32.97 5.25 -8.63
C ARG A 5 32.81 6.46 -9.55
N SER A 6 32.80 6.22 -10.87
CA SER A 6 32.68 7.29 -11.86
C SER A 6 31.94 6.84 -13.12
N VAL A 7 31.44 7.81 -13.88
CA VAL A 7 30.77 7.56 -15.16
C VAL A 7 31.71 6.84 -16.16
N PRO A 8 32.96 7.29 -16.37
CA PRO A 8 33.87 6.62 -17.29
C PRO A 8 34.16 5.17 -16.90
N GLU A 9 34.29 4.87 -15.60
CA GLU A 9 34.47 3.50 -15.13
C GLU A 9 33.25 2.62 -15.45
N ALA A 10 32.06 3.13 -15.18
CA ALA A 10 30.82 2.41 -15.44
C ALA A 10 30.64 2.14 -16.95
N GLU A 11 30.90 3.13 -17.80
CA GLU A 11 30.80 3.01 -19.26
C GLU A 11 31.82 2.01 -19.82
N ALA A 12 33.05 2.03 -19.30
CA ALA A 12 34.09 1.07 -19.69
C ALA A 12 33.68 -0.37 -19.37
N VAL A 13 33.13 -0.62 -18.17
CA VAL A 13 32.72 -1.98 -17.76
C VAL A 13 31.43 -2.43 -18.46
N LEU A 14 30.46 -1.53 -18.63
CA LEU A 14 29.18 -1.82 -19.29
C LEU A 14 29.30 -1.85 -20.82
N GLN A 15 30.46 -1.45 -21.38
CA GLN A 15 30.74 -1.36 -22.81
C GLN A 15 29.70 -0.55 -23.60
N ARG A 16 29.16 0.47 -22.96
CA ARG A 16 28.21 1.43 -23.55
C ARG A 16 28.15 2.72 -22.75
N ASN A 17 27.71 3.78 -23.39
CA ASN A 17 27.42 5.03 -22.69
C ASN A 17 26.26 4.84 -21.70
N LEU A 18 26.34 5.52 -20.56
CA LEU A 18 25.25 5.59 -19.61
C LEU A 18 24.11 6.45 -20.15
N THR A 19 22.89 6.04 -19.89
CA THR A 19 21.74 6.94 -20.06
C THR A 19 21.80 8.08 -19.05
N THR A 20 21.07 9.18 -19.33
CA THR A 20 20.99 10.31 -18.40
C THR A 20 20.49 9.89 -17.01
N ALA A 21 19.53 8.96 -16.96
CA ALA A 21 19.00 8.42 -15.71
C ALA A 21 20.07 7.60 -14.95
N GLU A 22 20.82 6.75 -15.63
CA GLU A 22 21.91 5.98 -15.02
C GLU A 22 23.05 6.86 -14.51
N ALA A 23 23.42 7.88 -15.28
CA ALA A 23 24.43 8.85 -14.85
C ALA A 23 23.96 9.67 -13.63
N ALA A 24 22.68 10.05 -13.58
CA ALA A 24 22.09 10.74 -12.43
C ALA A 24 22.05 9.80 -11.20
N TRP A 25 21.61 8.57 -11.40
CA TRP A 25 21.59 7.55 -10.34
C TRP A 25 22.98 7.29 -9.77
N LEU A 26 23.98 7.10 -10.63
CA LEU A 26 25.36 6.87 -10.20
C LEU A 26 25.88 8.03 -9.36
N ARG A 27 25.70 9.29 -9.81
CA ARG A 27 26.09 10.48 -9.03
C ARG A 27 25.43 10.54 -7.66
N TYR A 28 24.17 10.10 -7.56
CA TYR A 28 23.43 10.08 -6.31
C TYR A 28 23.87 8.94 -5.38
N SER A 29 24.05 7.74 -5.93
CA SER A 29 24.22 6.52 -5.14
C SER A 29 25.67 6.15 -4.84
N ALA A 30 26.64 6.63 -5.63
CA ALA A 30 28.04 6.21 -5.53
C ALA A 30 28.68 6.47 -4.15
N GLY A 31 28.26 7.53 -3.45
CA GLY A 31 28.72 7.87 -2.10
C GLY A 31 27.75 7.44 -0.99
N THR A 32 26.64 6.78 -1.31
CA THR A 32 25.57 6.45 -0.36
C THR A 32 25.59 4.97 -0.02
N HIS A 33 25.71 4.65 1.26
CA HIS A 33 25.65 3.24 1.69
C HIS A 33 24.26 2.63 1.42
N ASP A 34 24.21 1.38 0.96
CA ASP A 34 22.99 0.67 0.58
C ASP A 34 21.89 0.69 1.65
N LEU A 35 22.29 0.67 2.93
CA LEU A 35 21.33 0.80 4.06
C LEU A 35 20.51 2.09 3.96
N TRP A 36 21.16 3.20 3.63
CA TRP A 36 20.48 4.49 3.51
C TRP A 36 19.58 4.54 2.28
N LEU A 37 20.01 3.96 1.16
CA LEU A 37 19.16 3.82 -0.03
C LEU A 37 17.91 2.98 0.29
N TYR A 38 18.07 1.91 1.05
CA TYR A 38 16.94 1.12 1.51
C TYR A 38 16.04 1.90 2.47
N PHE A 39 16.63 2.64 3.39
CA PHE A 39 15.91 3.46 4.37
C PHE A 39 15.09 4.61 3.76
N HIS A 40 15.40 5.05 2.53
CA HIS A 40 14.57 6.03 1.80
C HIS A 40 13.12 5.57 1.63
N ASN A 41 12.89 4.26 1.65
CA ASN A 41 11.54 3.72 1.61
C ASN A 41 10.64 4.29 2.72
N ILE A 42 11.13 4.41 3.94
CA ILE A 42 10.36 5.03 5.05
C ILE A 42 9.98 6.47 4.74
N ILE A 43 10.92 7.24 4.20
CA ILE A 43 10.67 8.64 3.84
C ILE A 43 9.57 8.72 2.79
N PHE A 44 9.66 7.90 1.73
CA PHE A 44 8.63 7.84 0.71
C PHE A 44 7.26 7.46 1.29
N LEU A 45 7.21 6.47 2.17
CA LEU A 45 5.96 6.04 2.80
C LEU A 45 5.36 7.14 3.68
N LEU A 46 6.16 7.81 4.50
CA LEU A 46 5.69 8.94 5.31
C LEU A 46 5.15 10.08 4.44
N VAL A 47 5.84 10.40 3.34
CA VAL A 47 5.38 11.40 2.38
C VAL A 47 4.06 10.99 1.75
N VAL A 48 3.94 9.75 1.29
CA VAL A 48 2.71 9.22 0.67
C VAL A 48 1.55 9.26 1.68
N TYR A 49 1.73 8.74 2.89
CA TYR A 49 0.66 8.74 3.91
C TYR A 49 0.31 10.12 4.47
N THR A 50 1.19 11.11 4.29
CA THR A 50 0.89 12.48 4.66
C THR A 50 0.16 13.22 3.54
N LEU A 51 0.67 13.13 2.31
CA LEU A 51 0.21 13.98 1.22
C LEU A 51 -0.95 13.39 0.42
N ALA A 52 -1.00 12.07 0.22
CA ALA A 52 -2.04 11.48 -0.62
C ALA A 52 -3.46 11.60 -0.02
N PRO A 53 -3.71 11.34 1.28
CA PRO A 53 -5.04 11.49 1.86
C PRO A 53 -5.41 12.95 2.19
N LEU A 54 -4.43 13.87 2.25
CA LEU A 54 -4.63 15.25 2.71
C LEU A 54 -5.68 16.04 1.89
N PRO A 55 -5.70 16.01 0.54
CA PRO A 55 -6.68 16.77 -0.23
C PRO A 55 -8.14 16.39 0.11
N LEU A 56 -8.43 15.09 0.21
CA LEU A 56 -9.77 14.62 0.57
C LEU A 56 -10.14 14.97 2.01
N ALA A 57 -9.21 14.85 2.95
CA ALA A 57 -9.45 15.25 4.33
C ALA A 57 -9.72 16.75 4.47
N VAL A 58 -8.98 17.59 3.75
CA VAL A 58 -9.23 19.04 3.71
C VAL A 58 -10.59 19.35 3.13
N LEU A 59 -10.96 18.71 2.00
CA LEU A 59 -12.29 18.90 1.40
C LEU A 59 -13.41 18.43 2.32
N GLU A 60 -13.27 17.30 2.97
CA GLU A 60 -14.25 16.78 3.94
C GLU A 60 -14.46 17.74 5.12
N LEU A 61 -13.38 18.33 5.63
CA LEU A 61 -13.45 19.23 6.80
C LEU A 61 -13.91 20.66 6.46
N THR A 62 -13.63 21.14 5.25
CA THR A 62 -13.90 22.53 4.86
C THR A 62 -15.10 22.69 3.95
N ARG A 63 -15.36 21.74 3.08
CA ARG A 63 -16.43 21.75 2.06
C ARG A 63 -17.07 20.38 1.87
N PRO A 64 -17.65 19.78 2.92
CA PRO A 64 -18.21 18.43 2.86
C PRO A 64 -19.29 18.29 1.78
N ASP A 65 -20.10 19.31 1.53
CA ASP A 65 -21.18 19.24 0.54
C ASP A 65 -20.67 19.11 -0.90
N ALA A 66 -19.45 19.58 -1.20
CA ALA A 66 -18.86 19.48 -2.53
C ALA A 66 -18.59 18.03 -2.94
N ILE A 67 -18.23 17.16 -1.99
CA ILE A 67 -17.84 15.77 -2.21
C ILE A 67 -18.82 14.75 -1.64
N ARG A 68 -19.83 15.19 -0.87
CA ARG A 68 -20.80 14.33 -0.17
C ARG A 68 -21.48 13.31 -1.07
N ARG A 69 -21.78 13.68 -2.33
CA ARG A 69 -22.40 12.76 -3.31
C ARG A 69 -21.57 11.54 -3.67
N TYR A 70 -20.26 11.64 -3.45
CA TYR A 70 -19.31 10.55 -3.73
C TYR A 70 -18.95 9.76 -2.48
N LYS A 71 -19.39 10.20 -1.29
CA LYS A 71 -19.09 9.53 -0.03
C LYS A 71 -19.87 8.23 0.08
N VAL A 72 -19.18 7.13 0.42
CA VAL A 72 -19.79 5.80 0.54
C VAL A 72 -20.78 5.78 1.72
N GLN A 73 -20.43 6.40 2.86
CA GLN A 73 -21.26 6.55 4.05
C GLN A 73 -21.59 8.02 4.32
N PRO A 74 -22.50 8.67 3.55
CA PRO A 74 -22.69 10.12 3.55
C PRO A 74 -23.33 10.69 4.85
N LYS A 75 -23.85 9.83 5.73
CA LYS A 75 -24.51 10.24 6.98
C LYS A 75 -23.54 10.39 8.16
N VAL A 76 -22.31 9.90 8.03
CA VAL A 76 -21.33 9.92 9.11
C VAL A 76 -20.26 10.98 8.81
N PRO A 77 -20.23 12.06 9.58
CA PRO A 77 -19.23 13.12 9.41
C PRO A 77 -17.86 12.65 9.95
N VAL A 78 -16.80 13.10 9.32
CA VAL A 78 -15.43 12.93 9.80
C VAL A 78 -15.05 14.16 10.62
N SER A 79 -14.55 13.97 11.84
CA SER A 79 -14.10 15.08 12.68
C SER A 79 -12.59 15.32 12.55
N LEU A 80 -12.17 16.58 12.70
CA LEU A 80 -10.75 16.94 12.72
C LEU A 80 -9.98 16.17 13.81
N SER A 81 -10.58 15.99 14.98
CA SER A 81 -9.98 15.26 16.09
C SER A 81 -9.72 13.79 15.75
N ALA A 82 -10.64 13.15 15.00
CA ALA A 82 -10.44 11.77 14.51
C ALA A 82 -9.29 11.69 13.50
N VAL A 83 -9.23 12.61 12.55
CA VAL A 83 -8.13 12.68 11.55
C VAL A 83 -6.79 12.89 12.25
N LEU A 84 -6.69 13.84 13.17
CA LEU A 84 -5.44 14.12 13.89
C LEU A 84 -5.00 12.95 14.79
N ARG A 85 -5.94 12.31 15.47
CA ARG A 85 -5.66 11.09 16.27
C ARG A 85 -5.13 9.98 15.37
N CYS A 86 -5.80 9.74 14.25
CA CYS A 86 -5.38 8.76 13.26
C CYS A 86 -3.96 9.03 12.77
N TYR A 87 -3.70 10.23 12.26
CA TYR A 87 -2.40 10.62 11.73
C TYR A 87 -1.28 10.52 12.78
N ARG A 88 -1.53 10.99 14.01
CA ARG A 88 -0.56 10.84 15.12
C ARG A 88 -0.20 9.39 15.36
N ASN A 89 -1.19 8.48 15.42
CA ASN A 89 -0.94 7.07 15.66
C ASN A 89 -0.16 6.43 14.50
N VAL A 90 -0.47 6.82 13.26
CA VAL A 90 0.29 6.40 12.07
C VAL A 90 1.76 6.82 12.17
N VAL A 91 2.03 8.09 12.47
CA VAL A 91 3.40 8.59 12.65
C VAL A 91 4.13 7.83 13.77
N CYS A 92 3.47 7.62 14.92
CA CYS A 92 4.03 6.83 16.01
C CYS A 92 4.35 5.38 15.57
N SER A 93 3.45 4.73 14.82
CA SER A 93 3.68 3.38 14.29
C SER A 93 4.85 3.34 13.30
N PHE A 94 4.99 4.35 12.46
CA PHE A 94 6.15 4.47 11.57
C PHE A 94 7.46 4.62 12.34
N LEU A 95 7.49 5.45 13.37
CA LEU A 95 8.70 5.67 14.17
C LEU A 95 9.06 4.48 15.07
N LEU A 96 8.07 3.83 15.66
CA LEU A 96 8.29 2.83 16.72
C LEU A 96 8.21 1.37 16.20
N THR A 97 7.60 1.12 15.05
CA THR A 97 7.46 -0.22 14.48
C THR A 97 8.11 -0.32 13.12
N VAL A 98 7.65 0.45 12.13
CA VAL A 98 8.11 0.32 10.74
C VAL A 98 9.57 0.74 10.59
N GLY A 99 9.99 1.83 11.25
CA GLY A 99 11.38 2.31 11.22
C GLY A 99 12.39 1.29 11.75
N PRO A 100 12.25 0.81 12.99
CA PRO A 100 13.09 -0.26 13.51
C PRO A 100 13.06 -1.53 12.65
N LEU A 101 11.89 -1.94 12.17
CA LEU A 101 11.77 -3.10 11.28
C LEU A 101 12.58 -2.94 9.99
N GLN A 102 12.54 -1.78 9.38
CA GLN A 102 13.31 -1.46 8.17
C GLN A 102 14.82 -1.61 8.40
N ILE A 103 15.31 -1.13 9.55
CA ILE A 103 16.73 -1.28 9.91
C ILE A 103 17.07 -2.76 10.11
N LEU A 104 16.25 -3.47 10.87
CA LEU A 104 16.47 -4.87 11.21
C LEU A 104 16.33 -5.81 10.00
N SER A 105 15.48 -5.48 9.04
CA SER A 105 15.27 -6.29 7.83
C SER A 105 16.32 -6.06 6.72
N TYR A 106 17.20 -5.08 6.86
CA TYR A 106 18.23 -4.78 5.85
C TYR A 106 19.12 -5.98 5.49
N PRO A 107 19.62 -6.81 6.42
CA PRO A 107 20.37 -8.02 6.07
C PRO A 107 19.57 -8.98 5.19
N THR A 108 18.27 -9.14 5.47
CA THR A 108 17.37 -9.98 4.67
C THR A 108 17.19 -9.42 3.26
N VAL A 109 17.05 -8.10 3.12
CA VAL A 109 16.93 -7.42 1.82
C VAL A 109 18.20 -7.63 0.97
N LYS A 110 19.37 -7.57 1.60
CA LYS A 110 20.64 -7.90 0.93
C LYS A 110 20.72 -9.37 0.53
N TRP A 111 20.32 -10.28 1.42
CA TRP A 111 20.32 -11.71 1.16
C TRP A 111 19.39 -12.08 0.01
N VAL A 112 18.21 -11.47 -0.06
CA VAL A 112 17.24 -11.62 -1.16
C VAL A 112 17.83 -11.15 -2.51
N GLY A 113 18.77 -10.19 -2.50
CA GLY A 113 19.44 -9.72 -3.71
C GLY A 113 18.83 -8.48 -4.34
N ILE A 114 18.12 -7.64 -3.56
CA ILE A 114 17.70 -6.32 -4.02
C ILE A 114 18.97 -5.50 -4.30
N ARG A 115 19.13 -5.08 -5.56
CA ARG A 115 20.35 -4.39 -6.03
C ARG A 115 20.20 -2.88 -6.03
N THR A 116 21.30 -2.18 -5.81
CA THR A 116 21.39 -0.72 -5.80
C THR A 116 22.30 -0.16 -6.88
N GLY A 117 23.12 -1.04 -7.52
CA GLY A 117 24.09 -0.64 -8.55
C GLY A 117 23.51 -0.67 -9.97
N LEU A 118 24.29 -0.11 -10.91
CA LEU A 118 23.96 -0.16 -12.34
C LEU A 118 24.06 -1.57 -12.93
N PRO A 119 23.36 -1.84 -14.04
CA PRO A 119 22.45 -0.94 -14.79
C PRO A 119 21.12 -0.75 -14.10
N LEU A 120 20.44 0.37 -14.39
CA LEU A 120 19.05 0.55 -14.01
C LEU A 120 18.14 -0.45 -14.74
N PRO A 121 17.01 -0.84 -14.15
CA PRO A 121 16.01 -1.68 -14.81
C PRO A 121 15.41 -0.97 -16.01
N THR A 122 15.12 -1.72 -17.03
CA THR A 122 14.32 -1.22 -18.16
C THR A 122 12.87 -1.03 -17.72
N TRP A 123 12.10 -0.20 -18.43
CA TRP A 123 10.69 0.05 -18.08
C TRP A 123 9.84 -1.23 -18.12
N TRP A 124 10.10 -2.12 -19.09
CA TRP A 124 9.36 -3.38 -19.20
C TRP A 124 9.75 -4.38 -18.10
N GLU A 125 11.03 -4.41 -17.67
CA GLU A 125 11.50 -5.18 -16.51
C GLU A 125 10.81 -4.71 -15.23
N ALA A 126 10.80 -3.40 -15.00
CA ALA A 126 10.12 -2.80 -13.85
C ALA A 126 8.61 -3.10 -13.86
N THR A 127 7.95 -2.97 -15.02
CA THR A 127 6.52 -3.25 -15.16
C THR A 127 6.21 -4.74 -14.92
N ALA A 128 7.01 -5.66 -15.47
CA ALA A 128 6.83 -7.08 -15.25
C ALA A 128 7.03 -7.46 -13.78
N GLN A 129 8.05 -6.93 -13.12
CA GLN A 129 8.31 -7.15 -11.69
C GLN A 129 7.15 -6.64 -10.83
N VAL A 130 6.69 -5.40 -11.05
CA VAL A 130 5.54 -4.84 -10.33
C VAL A 130 4.28 -5.68 -10.57
N GLY A 131 4.04 -6.14 -11.79
CA GLY A 131 2.92 -7.04 -12.11
C GLY A 131 2.94 -8.33 -11.29
N VAL A 132 4.11 -8.96 -11.18
CA VAL A 132 4.29 -10.14 -10.30
C VAL A 132 4.03 -9.79 -8.84
N TYR A 133 4.57 -8.65 -8.36
CA TYR A 133 4.42 -8.24 -6.96
C TYR A 133 2.96 -7.99 -6.57
N VAL A 134 2.21 -7.35 -7.46
CA VAL A 134 0.77 -7.14 -7.26
C VAL A 134 0.02 -8.46 -7.08
N VAL A 135 0.26 -9.44 -7.95
CA VAL A 135 -0.44 -10.74 -7.89
C VAL A 135 -0.05 -11.54 -6.63
N VAL A 136 1.25 -11.57 -6.32
CA VAL A 136 1.77 -12.31 -5.15
C VAL A 136 1.28 -11.67 -3.85
N GLU A 137 1.35 -10.35 -3.75
CA GLU A 137 0.88 -9.61 -2.59
C GLU A 137 -0.61 -9.78 -2.38
N ASP A 138 -1.43 -9.57 -3.40
CA ASP A 138 -2.89 -9.63 -3.31
C ASP A 138 -3.37 -11.01 -2.84
N TYR A 139 -2.79 -12.08 -3.40
CA TYR A 139 -3.12 -13.43 -2.97
C TYR A 139 -2.70 -13.71 -1.51
N ALA A 140 -1.48 -13.36 -1.15
CA ALA A 140 -0.98 -13.59 0.21
C ALA A 140 -1.70 -12.71 1.24
N ASN A 141 -1.96 -11.45 0.89
CA ASN A 141 -2.69 -10.51 1.74
C ASN A 141 -4.11 -11.00 2.03
N TYR A 142 -4.83 -11.52 1.03
CA TYR A 142 -6.15 -12.11 1.23
C TYR A 142 -6.15 -13.15 2.36
N TRP A 143 -5.17 -14.06 2.39
CA TRP A 143 -5.11 -15.10 3.42
C TRP A 143 -4.72 -14.55 4.79
N VAL A 144 -3.78 -13.62 4.85
CA VAL A 144 -3.39 -12.96 6.10
C VAL A 144 -4.56 -12.16 6.67
N HIS A 145 -5.24 -11.37 5.84
CA HIS A 145 -6.40 -10.58 6.23
C HIS A 145 -7.56 -11.47 6.72
N ARG A 146 -7.87 -12.53 5.97
CA ARG A 146 -8.86 -13.51 6.39
C ARG A 146 -8.51 -14.19 7.71
N ALA A 147 -7.24 -14.50 7.95
CA ALA A 147 -6.77 -15.06 9.22
C ALA A 147 -6.93 -14.06 10.38
N MET A 148 -6.74 -12.78 10.13
CA MET A 148 -6.97 -11.73 11.13
C MET A 148 -8.46 -11.56 11.50
N HIS A 149 -9.38 -12.00 10.65
CA HIS A 149 -10.81 -12.06 10.95
C HIS A 149 -11.27 -13.32 11.69
N THR A 150 -10.36 -14.22 12.06
CA THR A 150 -10.67 -15.25 13.06
C THR A 150 -10.98 -14.60 14.42
N PRO A 151 -11.74 -15.25 15.32
CA PRO A 151 -12.08 -14.68 16.63
C PRO A 151 -10.84 -14.17 17.39
N TRP A 152 -9.77 -14.94 17.41
CA TRP A 152 -8.52 -14.55 18.07
C TRP A 152 -7.82 -13.40 17.34
N GLY A 153 -7.66 -13.49 16.02
CA GLY A 153 -6.98 -12.47 15.21
C GLY A 153 -7.67 -11.12 15.32
N TYR A 154 -9.00 -11.12 15.21
CA TYR A 154 -9.76 -9.90 15.34
C TYR A 154 -9.67 -9.28 16.73
N GLU A 155 -9.95 -10.06 17.79
CA GLU A 155 -9.98 -9.55 19.17
C GLU A 155 -8.63 -9.09 19.70
N LYS A 156 -7.53 -9.66 19.22
CA LYS A 156 -6.19 -9.32 19.71
C LYS A 156 -5.45 -8.32 18.84
N ILE A 157 -5.76 -8.25 17.55
CA ILE A 157 -4.95 -7.49 16.59
C ILE A 157 -5.83 -6.57 15.74
N HIS A 158 -6.72 -7.13 14.93
CA HIS A 158 -7.33 -6.44 13.79
C HIS A 158 -8.45 -5.46 14.16
N HIS A 159 -9.04 -5.60 15.35
CA HIS A 159 -10.07 -4.66 15.84
C HIS A 159 -9.59 -3.21 15.88
N VAL A 160 -8.28 -2.97 16.07
CA VAL A 160 -7.70 -1.62 16.05
C VAL A 160 -7.90 -0.97 14.67
N HIS A 161 -7.65 -1.73 13.59
CA HIS A 161 -7.88 -1.25 12.24
C HIS A 161 -9.36 -0.92 11.98
N HIS A 162 -10.26 -1.74 12.50
CA HIS A 162 -11.71 -1.57 12.41
C HIS A 162 -12.31 -0.53 13.36
N GLU A 163 -11.51 0.21 14.16
CA GLU A 163 -12.01 1.39 14.91
C GLU A 163 -12.58 2.46 13.97
N PHE A 164 -12.05 2.54 12.74
CA PHE A 164 -12.60 3.39 11.69
C PHE A 164 -13.62 2.62 10.85
N THR A 165 -14.88 2.53 11.35
CA THR A 165 -16.01 1.94 10.60
C THR A 165 -16.40 2.76 9.38
N VAL A 166 -16.01 4.02 9.34
CA VAL A 166 -16.04 4.91 8.17
C VAL A 166 -14.59 5.26 7.87
N PRO A 167 -13.92 4.50 7.00
CA PRO A 167 -12.52 4.71 6.74
C PRO A 167 -12.25 6.10 6.12
N VAL A 168 -11.09 6.61 6.44
CA VAL A 168 -10.50 7.81 5.85
C VAL A 168 -9.11 7.44 5.34
N GLY A 169 -8.61 8.06 4.28
CA GLY A 169 -7.34 7.65 3.67
C GLY A 169 -6.16 7.56 4.65
N PHE A 170 -6.17 8.37 5.73
CA PHE A 170 -5.18 8.26 6.81
C PHE A 170 -5.29 6.96 7.61
N ALA A 171 -6.45 6.28 7.60
CA ALA A 171 -6.67 5.06 8.36
C ALA A 171 -6.07 3.81 7.68
N ALA A 172 -5.62 3.90 6.44
CA ALA A 172 -5.02 2.76 5.76
C ALA A 172 -3.88 2.08 6.56
N PRO A 173 -2.91 2.80 7.16
CA PRO A 173 -1.90 2.22 8.05
C PRO A 173 -2.25 2.31 9.54
N TYR A 174 -3.50 2.70 9.89
CA TYR A 174 -3.94 2.72 11.29
C TYR A 174 -4.28 1.30 11.73
N ALA A 175 -3.35 0.67 12.43
CA ALA A 175 -3.47 -0.72 12.82
C ALA A 175 -2.62 -1.04 14.06
N HIS A 176 -2.88 -2.18 14.67
CA HIS A 176 -2.02 -2.73 15.71
C HIS A 176 -0.61 -3.02 15.16
N TRP A 177 0.44 -2.84 15.96
CA TRP A 177 1.83 -3.04 15.51
C TRP A 177 2.07 -4.44 14.91
N ALA A 178 1.44 -5.49 15.47
CA ALA A 178 1.57 -6.85 14.95
C ALA A 178 0.91 -7.01 13.56
N GLU A 179 -0.16 -6.29 13.30
CA GLU A 179 -0.80 -6.27 11.99
C GLU A 179 0.11 -5.64 10.94
N LEU A 180 0.77 -4.53 11.27
CA LEU A 180 1.75 -3.91 10.36
C LEU A 180 2.89 -4.86 9.99
N LEU A 181 3.32 -5.71 10.93
CA LEU A 181 4.31 -6.76 10.65
C LEU A 181 3.73 -7.86 9.75
N LEU A 182 2.53 -8.35 10.06
CA LEU A 182 1.88 -9.43 9.33
C LEU A 182 1.54 -9.03 7.90
N LEU A 183 0.98 -7.84 7.69
CA LEU A 183 0.67 -7.29 6.35
C LEU A 183 1.92 -6.81 5.60
N GLY A 184 3.02 -6.54 6.31
CA GLY A 184 4.30 -6.28 5.68
C GLY A 184 4.87 -7.50 4.93
N VAL A 185 4.61 -8.72 5.43
CA VAL A 185 5.12 -9.95 4.79
C VAL A 185 4.63 -10.10 3.34
N PRO A 186 3.32 -10.05 3.03
CA PRO A 186 2.83 -10.08 1.64
C PRO A 186 3.52 -9.08 0.71
N SER A 187 3.71 -7.84 1.17
CA SER A 187 4.33 -6.78 0.37
C SER A 187 5.80 -7.05 0.02
N PHE A 188 6.51 -7.83 0.84
CA PHE A 188 7.90 -8.24 0.58
C PHE A 188 8.03 -9.56 -0.18
N LEU A 189 6.99 -10.40 -0.23
CA LEU A 189 7.06 -11.71 -0.90
C LEU A 189 7.38 -11.59 -2.40
N GLY A 190 6.75 -10.64 -3.10
CA GLY A 190 7.02 -10.41 -4.52
C GLY A 190 8.51 -10.09 -4.77
N PRO A 191 9.07 -9.04 -4.14
CA PRO A 191 10.51 -8.75 -4.20
C PRO A 191 11.42 -9.89 -3.74
N ALA A 192 10.98 -10.74 -2.82
CA ALA A 192 11.75 -11.91 -2.38
C ALA A 192 11.78 -13.02 -3.43
N LEU A 193 10.70 -13.21 -4.17
CA LEU A 193 10.62 -14.21 -5.24
C LEU A 193 11.29 -13.75 -6.53
N VAL A 194 11.18 -12.47 -6.86
CA VAL A 194 11.78 -11.85 -8.05
C VAL A 194 12.54 -10.60 -7.63
N PRO A 195 13.81 -10.74 -7.21
CA PRO A 195 14.61 -9.61 -6.75
C PRO A 195 14.74 -8.50 -7.78
N CYS A 196 14.62 -7.25 -7.33
CA CYS A 196 14.61 -6.08 -8.20
C CYS A 196 15.73 -5.07 -7.87
N HIS A 197 15.80 -4.03 -8.67
CA HIS A 197 16.55 -2.84 -8.32
C HIS A 197 15.80 -2.03 -7.25
N ILE A 198 16.52 -1.35 -6.36
CA ILE A 198 15.95 -0.56 -5.27
C ILE A 198 14.93 0.49 -5.75
N THR A 199 15.09 1.04 -6.95
CA THR A 199 14.13 1.98 -7.53
C THR A 199 12.79 1.34 -7.86
N VAL A 200 12.78 0.08 -8.30
CA VAL A 200 11.54 -0.70 -8.52
C VAL A 200 10.91 -1.07 -7.18
N PHE A 201 11.74 -1.39 -6.19
CA PHE A 201 11.26 -1.64 -4.83
C PHE A 201 10.55 -0.40 -4.25
N TRP A 202 11.14 0.79 -4.37
CA TRP A 202 10.49 2.02 -3.94
C TRP A 202 9.19 2.30 -4.70
N LEU A 203 9.20 2.13 -6.03
CA LEU A 203 8.01 2.29 -6.86
C LEU A 203 6.89 1.35 -6.40
N TRP A 204 7.21 0.06 -6.19
CA TRP A 204 6.27 -0.94 -5.69
C TRP A 204 5.65 -0.53 -4.37
N MET A 205 6.48 -0.17 -3.39
CA MET A 205 6.01 0.23 -2.07
C MET A 205 5.12 1.47 -2.14
N VAL A 206 5.47 2.47 -2.94
CA VAL A 206 4.63 3.66 -3.15
C VAL A 206 3.30 3.30 -3.79
N LEU A 207 3.29 2.51 -4.87
CA LEU A 207 2.05 2.11 -5.56
C LEU A 207 1.12 1.33 -4.64
N ARG A 208 1.65 0.37 -3.90
CA ARG A 208 0.87 -0.44 -2.95
C ARG A 208 0.22 0.42 -1.85
N HIS A 209 0.93 1.46 -1.38
CA HIS A 209 0.41 2.31 -0.31
C HIS A 209 -0.55 3.40 -0.84
N VAL A 210 -0.36 3.89 -2.04
CA VAL A 210 -1.34 4.75 -2.72
C VAL A 210 -2.66 3.99 -2.95
N GLU A 211 -2.58 2.73 -3.35
CA GLU A 211 -3.73 1.84 -3.49
C GLU A 211 -4.45 1.64 -2.14
N ALA A 212 -3.72 1.33 -1.07
CA ALA A 212 -4.30 1.20 0.26
C ALA A 212 -4.99 2.48 0.75
N ILE A 213 -4.44 3.65 0.45
CA ILE A 213 -5.07 4.94 0.77
C ILE A 213 -6.35 5.13 -0.05
N GLU A 214 -6.35 4.76 -1.33
CA GLU A 214 -7.51 4.87 -2.20
C GLU A 214 -8.65 3.97 -1.71
N THR A 215 -8.38 2.72 -1.36
CA THR A 215 -9.39 1.79 -0.85
C THR A 215 -9.96 2.20 0.51
N HIS A 216 -9.18 2.94 1.31
CA HIS A 216 -9.63 3.49 2.62
C HIS A 216 -10.12 4.93 2.53
N CYS A 217 -10.20 5.56 1.36
CA CYS A 217 -10.52 6.98 1.28
C CYS A 217 -11.97 7.33 1.69
N GLY A 218 -12.90 6.36 1.69
CA GLY A 218 -14.31 6.55 2.01
C GLY A 218 -15.13 7.21 0.90
N TYR A 219 -14.55 7.36 -0.30
CA TYR A 219 -15.18 8.00 -1.46
C TYR A 219 -15.11 7.12 -2.69
N ASP A 220 -16.22 7.04 -3.41
CA ASP A 220 -16.34 6.31 -4.68
C ASP A 220 -16.57 7.29 -5.85
N PHE A 221 -15.47 7.80 -6.42
CA PHE A 221 -15.54 8.70 -7.58
C PHE A 221 -15.77 7.92 -8.88
N PRO A 222 -16.68 8.40 -9.77
CA PRO A 222 -17.08 7.64 -10.96
C PRO A 222 -15.98 7.46 -12.02
N HIS A 223 -14.96 8.29 -12.02
CA HIS A 223 -13.92 8.33 -13.05
C HIS A 223 -12.51 8.08 -12.51
N THR A 224 -12.36 7.43 -11.36
CA THR A 224 -11.05 6.97 -10.89
C THR A 224 -10.46 5.98 -11.90
N PRO A 225 -9.18 6.11 -12.28
CA PRO A 225 -8.53 5.18 -13.22
C PRO A 225 -8.62 3.72 -12.79
N THR A 226 -8.62 3.46 -11.50
CA THR A 226 -8.73 2.13 -10.90
C THR A 226 -10.02 1.39 -11.26
N LYS A 227 -11.12 2.12 -11.54
CA LYS A 227 -12.40 1.51 -12.00
C LYS A 227 -12.34 0.84 -13.36
N TYR A 228 -11.33 1.14 -14.15
CA TYR A 228 -11.11 0.49 -15.45
C TYR A 228 -10.24 -0.76 -15.35
N ILE A 229 -9.73 -1.07 -14.14
CA ILE A 229 -8.95 -2.28 -13.89
C ILE A 229 -9.90 -3.43 -13.56
N PRO A 230 -9.88 -4.54 -14.32
CA PRO A 230 -10.75 -5.68 -14.05
C PRO A 230 -10.55 -6.23 -12.64
N PHE A 231 -11.66 -6.56 -11.98
CA PHE A 231 -11.69 -7.11 -10.62
C PHE A 231 -11.17 -6.19 -9.51
N TYR A 232 -10.84 -4.93 -9.78
CA TYR A 232 -10.41 -4.00 -8.75
C TYR A 232 -11.54 -3.72 -7.75
N GLY A 233 -11.29 -3.91 -6.45
CA GLY A 233 -12.28 -3.75 -5.38
C GLY A 233 -12.68 -2.29 -5.12
N GLY A 234 -11.68 -1.45 -4.89
CA GLY A 234 -11.84 -0.02 -4.63
C GLY A 234 -12.49 0.32 -3.29
N ALA A 235 -12.75 1.61 -3.10
CA ALA A 235 -13.19 2.15 -1.82
C ALA A 235 -14.56 1.62 -1.37
N GLU A 236 -15.56 1.49 -2.27
CA GLU A 236 -16.90 0.99 -1.89
C GLU A 236 -16.84 -0.46 -1.38
N TYR A 237 -15.98 -1.27 -1.98
CA TYR A 237 -15.82 -2.67 -1.62
C TYR A 237 -15.19 -2.84 -0.24
N HIS A 238 -14.15 -2.07 0.04
CA HIS A 238 -13.43 -2.11 1.31
C HIS A 238 -14.18 -1.36 2.43
N ASP A 239 -14.89 -0.29 2.11
CA ASP A 239 -15.77 0.41 3.06
C ASP A 239 -16.87 -0.51 3.61
N TYR A 240 -17.47 -1.37 2.74
CA TYR A 240 -18.42 -2.37 3.21
C TYR A 240 -17.80 -3.35 4.21
N HIS A 241 -16.56 -3.77 3.99
CA HIS A 241 -15.81 -4.61 4.92
C HIS A 241 -15.66 -3.95 6.30
N HIS A 242 -15.26 -2.68 6.34
CA HIS A 242 -15.18 -1.89 7.58
C HIS A 242 -16.53 -1.66 8.23
N PHE A 243 -17.57 -1.40 7.44
CA PHE A 243 -18.93 -1.17 7.93
C PHE A 243 -19.51 -2.39 8.65
N VAL A 244 -19.30 -3.59 8.14
CA VAL A 244 -19.75 -4.83 8.79
C VAL A 244 -18.88 -5.17 10.02
N GLY A 245 -17.64 -4.73 10.05
CA GLY A 245 -16.73 -4.79 11.19
C GLY A 245 -16.46 -6.23 11.67
N ARG A 246 -16.56 -6.48 12.99
CA ARG A 246 -16.27 -7.80 13.62
C ARG A 246 -17.00 -8.97 12.95
N GLN A 247 -18.22 -8.74 12.54
CA GLN A 247 -19.05 -9.77 11.90
C GLN A 247 -18.69 -9.99 10.43
N SER A 248 -17.75 -9.18 9.89
CA SER A 248 -17.32 -9.30 8.51
C SER A 248 -16.59 -10.61 8.29
N GLN A 249 -17.24 -11.51 7.59
CA GLN A 249 -16.63 -12.67 6.95
C GLN A 249 -16.63 -12.44 5.43
N SER A 250 -16.40 -11.21 5.01
CA SER A 250 -16.60 -10.74 3.65
C SER A 250 -15.55 -9.72 3.22
N ASN A 251 -15.21 -9.72 1.92
CA ASN A 251 -14.40 -8.71 1.27
C ASN A 251 -12.97 -8.59 1.85
N PHE A 252 -12.27 -9.71 1.93
CA PHE A 252 -10.89 -9.75 2.44
C PHE A 252 -9.84 -9.32 1.42
N ALA A 253 -10.23 -9.20 0.14
CA ALA A 253 -9.31 -8.80 -0.92
C ALA A 253 -8.67 -7.44 -0.64
N SER A 254 -7.37 -7.36 -0.89
CA SER A 254 -6.60 -6.13 -0.80
C SER A 254 -6.81 -5.26 -2.05
N ILE A 255 -6.57 -5.82 -3.22
CA ILE A 255 -6.62 -5.13 -4.52
C ILE A 255 -7.72 -5.72 -5.40
N PHE A 256 -7.62 -7.03 -5.70
CA PHE A 256 -8.49 -7.70 -6.65
C PHE A 256 -9.48 -8.63 -5.97
N THR A 257 -10.74 -8.54 -6.35
CA THR A 257 -11.85 -9.29 -5.73
C THR A 257 -11.91 -10.77 -6.14
N TYR A 258 -10.97 -11.27 -6.97
CA TYR A 258 -11.01 -12.64 -7.47
C TYR A 258 -10.91 -13.71 -6.37
N CYS A 259 -10.11 -13.46 -5.32
CA CYS A 259 -10.04 -14.37 -4.18
C CYS A 259 -11.37 -14.45 -3.44
N ASP A 260 -12.01 -13.31 -3.17
CA ASP A 260 -13.31 -13.28 -2.53
C ASP A 260 -14.38 -14.00 -3.38
N TYR A 261 -14.31 -13.84 -4.71
CA TYR A 261 -15.21 -14.55 -5.63
C TYR A 261 -14.97 -16.06 -5.59
N ILE A 262 -13.71 -16.51 -5.70
CA ILE A 262 -13.35 -17.94 -5.73
C ILE A 262 -13.72 -18.63 -4.41
N TYR A 263 -13.43 -17.99 -3.28
CA TYR A 263 -13.67 -18.54 -1.94
C TYR A 263 -15.03 -18.17 -1.36
N GLY A 264 -15.86 -17.44 -2.13
CA GLY A 264 -17.24 -17.09 -1.78
C GLY A 264 -17.39 -16.13 -0.62
N THR A 265 -16.37 -15.30 -0.36
CA THR A 265 -16.36 -14.32 0.72
C THR A 265 -16.86 -12.92 0.31
N ASP A 266 -17.39 -12.76 -0.91
CA ASP A 266 -18.04 -11.53 -1.39
C ASP A 266 -19.59 -11.59 -1.36
N LYS A 267 -20.19 -12.71 -0.92
CA LYS A 267 -21.64 -12.94 -0.99
C LYS A 267 -22.45 -11.89 -0.22
N GLY A 268 -21.97 -11.51 0.96
CA GLY A 268 -22.62 -10.48 1.78
C GLY A 268 -22.65 -9.11 1.09
N TYR A 269 -21.54 -8.72 0.49
CA TYR A 269 -21.44 -7.48 -0.28
C TYR A 269 -22.36 -7.49 -1.51
N ARG A 270 -22.36 -8.57 -2.29
CA ARG A 270 -23.24 -8.69 -3.46
C ARG A 270 -24.72 -8.58 -3.08
N TYR A 271 -25.14 -9.28 -2.02
CA TYR A 271 -26.50 -9.18 -1.50
C TYR A 271 -26.85 -7.74 -1.07
N HIS A 272 -25.95 -7.09 -0.33
CA HIS A 272 -26.15 -5.70 0.09
C HIS A 272 -26.26 -4.73 -1.10
N LYS A 273 -25.42 -4.91 -2.12
CA LYS A 273 -25.43 -4.09 -3.33
C LYS A 273 -26.75 -4.26 -4.12
N ASP A 274 -27.22 -5.49 -4.27
CA ASP A 274 -28.49 -5.80 -4.95
C ASP A 274 -29.69 -5.21 -4.18
N LEU A 275 -29.65 -5.27 -2.84
CA LEU A 275 -30.71 -4.66 -2.02
C LEU A 275 -30.75 -3.14 -2.18
N ARG A 276 -29.58 -2.47 -2.17
CA ARG A 276 -29.50 -1.03 -2.40
C ARG A 276 -29.98 -0.60 -3.78
N ALA A 277 -29.71 -1.42 -4.80
CA ALA A 277 -30.19 -1.14 -6.16
C ALA A 277 -31.71 -1.24 -6.30
N LYS A 278 -32.38 -2.08 -5.49
CA LYS A 278 -33.86 -2.23 -5.48
C LYS A 278 -34.58 -1.11 -4.71
N ILE A 279 -33.87 -0.39 -3.84
CA ILE A 279 -34.45 0.70 -3.01
C ILE A 279 -34.29 2.07 -3.69
N ARG A 280 -33.39 2.19 -4.67
CA ARG A 280 -33.20 3.38 -5.50
C ARG A 280 -34.18 3.39 -6.68
#